data_0420a69c8d93257fd217f4cfc8197cc9
#
_entry.id   0420a69c8d93257fd217f4cfc8197cc9
#
_cell.length_a   1.000
_cell.length_b   1.000
_cell.length_c   1.000
_cell.angle_alpha   90.00
_cell.angle_beta   90.00
_cell.angle_gamma   90.00
#
_symmetry.space_group_name_H-M   'P 1'
#
loop_
_entity.id
_entity.type
_entity.pdbx_description
1 polymer ?
#
loop_
_entity_poly.entity_id
_entity_poly.type
_entity_poly.pdbx_seq_one_letter_code
_entity_poly.pdbx_strand_id
1 'polypeptide(L)'
;MIKTVITQLYIAFCLICFFACEKQKEEFPDIRIGKEGVVDELSLNKQTEKRLLLSGGNGKYIVNVENAQIATADISMDTLKVKGWLEGETFATIISHDKRIRLKINVVFPVLGISHSVVQLLPRFRSKFISISGGGELTKLEEDDPADIMDMKWDGSTGMLAT
;
A
#
# COMPACT_ATOMS: atom_id res chain seq x y z
N MET A 1 -74.33 -14.48 -6.37
CA MET A 1 -73.25 -15.34 -5.81
C MET A 1 -71.96 -15.32 -6.67
N ILE A 2 -72.01 -15.51 -7.98
CA ILE A 2 -70.80 -15.57 -8.83
C ILE A 2 -69.98 -14.26 -8.84
N LYS A 3 -70.60 -13.09 -8.86
CA LYS A 3 -69.92 -11.79 -8.86
C LYS A 3 -69.09 -11.55 -7.55
N THR A 4 -69.58 -12.00 -6.41
CA THR A 4 -68.88 -11.83 -5.12
C THR A 4 -67.64 -12.71 -5.04
N VAL A 5 -67.67 -13.90 -5.57
CA VAL A 5 -66.52 -14.82 -5.61
C VAL A 5 -65.41 -14.28 -6.53
N ILE A 6 -65.77 -13.72 -7.68
CA ILE A 6 -64.82 -13.11 -8.62
C ILE A 6 -64.13 -11.93 -8.01
N THR A 7 -64.84 -11.06 -7.27
CA THR A 7 -64.27 -9.87 -6.60
C THR A 7 -63.32 -10.28 -5.47
N GLN A 8 -63.62 -11.29 -4.71
CA GLN A 8 -62.72 -11.81 -3.67
C GLN A 8 -61.46 -12.44 -4.25
N LEU A 9 -61.59 -13.14 -5.38
CA LEU A 9 -60.42 -13.71 -6.09
C LEU A 9 -59.49 -12.63 -6.62
N TYR A 10 -60.04 -11.52 -7.12
CA TYR A 10 -59.26 -10.38 -7.61
C TYR A 10 -58.49 -9.66 -6.51
N ILE A 11 -59.15 -9.45 -5.34
CA ILE A 11 -58.50 -8.83 -4.18
C ILE A 11 -57.37 -9.72 -3.63
N ALA A 12 -57.59 -11.05 -3.55
CA ALA A 12 -56.56 -12.00 -3.13
C ALA A 12 -55.37 -12.01 -4.11
N PHE A 13 -55.59 -11.94 -5.43
CA PHE A 13 -54.53 -11.88 -6.44
C PHE A 13 -53.73 -10.57 -6.36
N CYS A 14 -54.39 -9.43 -6.17
CA CYS A 14 -53.70 -8.15 -5.97
C CYS A 14 -52.84 -8.14 -4.70
N LEU A 15 -53.28 -8.73 -3.59
CA LEU A 15 -52.50 -8.85 -2.35
C LEU A 15 -51.24 -9.70 -2.54
N ILE A 16 -51.31 -10.78 -3.29
CA ILE A 16 -50.16 -11.65 -3.59
C ILE A 16 -49.10 -10.87 -4.44
N CYS A 17 -49.51 -10.01 -5.37
CA CYS A 17 -48.60 -9.21 -6.17
C CYS A 17 -47.84 -8.15 -5.35
N PHE A 18 -48.40 -7.65 -4.25
CA PHE A 18 -47.68 -6.68 -3.38
C PHE A 18 -46.61 -7.33 -2.51
N PHE A 19 -46.67 -8.62 -2.23
CA PHE A 19 -45.63 -9.35 -1.48
C PHE A 19 -44.50 -9.89 -2.33
N ALA A 20 -44.62 -9.88 -3.67
CA ALA A 20 -43.63 -10.46 -4.58
C ALA A 20 -42.46 -9.51 -4.92
N CYS A 21 -42.44 -8.29 -4.39
CA CYS A 21 -41.40 -7.33 -4.66
C CYS A 21 -40.44 -7.14 -3.48
N GLU A 22 -40.02 -8.25 -2.84
CA GLU A 22 -38.80 -8.20 -2.03
C GLU A 22 -37.62 -8.06 -2.98
N LYS A 23 -37.04 -6.85 -3.04
CA LYS A 23 -35.76 -6.65 -3.70
C LYS A 23 -34.75 -7.59 -3.01
N GLN A 24 -34.39 -8.67 -3.71
CA GLN A 24 -33.26 -9.50 -3.27
C GLN A 24 -32.08 -8.57 -3.08
N LYS A 25 -31.69 -8.34 -1.83
CA LYS A 25 -30.53 -7.54 -1.49
C LYS A 25 -29.33 -8.33 -2.01
N GLU A 26 -28.72 -7.89 -3.09
CA GLU A 26 -27.49 -8.51 -3.58
C GLU A 26 -26.46 -8.41 -2.48
N GLU A 27 -26.10 -9.53 -1.89
CA GLU A 27 -25.11 -9.61 -0.83
C GLU A 27 -23.74 -9.85 -1.48
N PHE A 28 -22.91 -8.82 -1.47
CA PHE A 28 -21.56 -8.91 -2.01
C PHE A 28 -20.59 -9.45 -0.95
N PRO A 29 -19.56 -10.23 -1.35
CA PRO A 29 -18.53 -10.70 -0.44
C PRO A 29 -17.71 -9.52 0.11
N ASP A 30 -17.12 -9.70 1.28
CA ASP A 30 -16.27 -8.68 1.90
C ASP A 30 -15.03 -8.39 1.04
N ILE A 31 -14.57 -7.12 1.09
CA ILE A 31 -13.35 -6.70 0.37
C ILE A 31 -12.15 -7.35 1.04
N ARG A 32 -11.23 -7.87 0.22
CA ARG A 32 -9.96 -8.46 0.66
C ARG A 32 -8.82 -7.79 -0.08
N ILE A 33 -7.70 -7.58 0.61
CA ILE A 33 -6.49 -6.96 0.09
C ILE A 33 -5.37 -8.00 0.11
N GLY A 34 -4.71 -8.23 -1.04
CA GLY A 34 -3.63 -9.20 -1.19
C GLY A 34 -4.10 -10.59 -1.59
N LYS A 35 -3.14 -11.51 -1.84
CA LYS A 35 -3.42 -12.88 -2.33
C LYS A 35 -3.86 -13.85 -1.23
N GLU A 36 -3.43 -13.66 0.00
CA GLU A 36 -3.56 -14.66 1.08
C GLU A 36 -4.43 -14.22 2.26
N GLY A 37 -5.08 -13.07 2.18
CA GLY A 37 -5.94 -12.64 3.28
C GLY A 37 -6.14 -11.13 3.35
N VAL A 38 -6.65 -10.68 4.49
CA VAL A 38 -6.84 -9.26 4.77
C VAL A 38 -5.50 -8.68 5.21
N VAL A 39 -4.93 -7.81 4.37
CA VAL A 39 -3.78 -7.00 4.74
C VAL A 39 -4.33 -5.75 5.42
N ASP A 40 -4.17 -5.66 6.74
CA ASP A 40 -4.65 -4.51 7.53
C ASP A 40 -3.63 -3.38 7.62
N GLU A 41 -2.33 -3.72 7.41
CA GLU A 41 -1.23 -2.78 7.48
C GLU A 41 -0.25 -2.97 6.31
N LEU A 42 0.17 -1.85 5.73
CA LEU A 42 1.13 -1.78 4.65
C LEU A 42 2.29 -0.88 5.03
N SER A 43 3.49 -1.46 5.15
CA SER A 43 4.71 -0.68 5.31
C SER A 43 5.43 -0.54 3.96
N LEU A 44 5.84 0.68 3.64
CA LEU A 44 6.61 0.99 2.44
C LEU A 44 7.62 2.09 2.72
N ASN A 45 8.70 2.08 1.95
CA ASN A 45 9.70 3.13 2.04
C ASN A 45 9.23 4.42 1.35
N LYS A 46 9.71 5.56 1.81
CA LYS A 46 9.51 6.85 1.15
C LYS A 46 9.87 6.75 -0.35
N GLN A 47 9.05 7.36 -1.21
CA GLN A 47 9.18 7.39 -2.67
C GLN A 47 9.04 6.02 -3.36
N THR A 48 8.63 4.97 -2.65
CA THR A 48 8.34 3.67 -3.25
C THR A 48 6.85 3.47 -3.51
N GLU A 49 6.55 2.60 -4.48
CA GLU A 49 5.19 2.19 -4.84
C GLU A 49 5.02 0.70 -4.54
N LYS A 50 3.89 0.35 -3.93
CA LYS A 50 3.44 -1.05 -3.80
C LYS A 50 2.09 -1.24 -4.49
N ARG A 51 1.91 -2.43 -5.05
CA ARG A 51 0.69 -2.84 -5.74
C ARG A 51 0.08 -4.03 -5.01
N LEU A 52 -1.19 -3.92 -4.68
CA LEU A 52 -1.96 -4.93 -3.96
C LEU A 52 -3.19 -5.30 -4.78
N LEU A 53 -3.49 -6.58 -4.87
CA LEU A 53 -4.70 -7.06 -5.53
C LEU A 53 -5.89 -6.88 -4.60
N LEU A 54 -7.01 -6.38 -5.13
CA LEU A 54 -8.30 -6.30 -4.45
C LEU A 54 -9.20 -7.42 -4.93
N SER A 55 -10.03 -7.96 -4.04
CA SER A 55 -11.07 -8.92 -4.38
C SER A 55 -12.29 -8.73 -3.48
N GLY A 56 -13.44 -9.26 -3.89
CA GLY A 56 -14.69 -9.06 -3.17
C GLY A 56 -15.42 -7.78 -3.56
N GLY A 57 -16.42 -7.37 -2.77
CA GLY A 57 -17.32 -6.29 -3.13
C GLY A 57 -18.07 -6.59 -4.45
N ASN A 58 -18.44 -5.54 -5.18
CA ASN A 58 -19.06 -5.64 -6.50
C ASN A 58 -18.06 -5.50 -7.67
N GLY A 59 -16.75 -5.57 -7.38
CA GLY A 59 -15.68 -5.41 -8.38
C GLY A 59 -15.42 -3.96 -8.83
N LYS A 60 -16.15 -2.98 -8.28
CA LYS A 60 -15.90 -1.55 -8.49
C LYS A 60 -15.43 -0.94 -7.20
N TYR A 61 -14.23 -0.38 -7.20
CA TYR A 61 -13.59 0.12 -5.99
C TYR A 61 -13.34 1.61 -6.06
N ILE A 62 -13.47 2.27 -4.92
CA ILE A 62 -13.10 3.67 -4.71
C ILE A 62 -12.15 3.69 -3.51
N VAL A 63 -11.07 4.46 -3.59
CA VAL A 63 -10.13 4.65 -2.49
C VAL A 63 -10.09 6.11 -2.07
N ASN A 64 -10.02 6.32 -0.76
CA ASN A 64 -9.79 7.63 -0.16
C ASN A 64 -8.68 7.52 0.89
N VAL A 65 -7.66 8.39 0.79
CA VAL A 65 -6.54 8.46 1.73
C VAL A 65 -6.72 9.66 2.63
N GLU A 66 -6.61 9.48 3.95
CA GLU A 66 -6.83 10.54 4.94
C GLU A 66 -5.79 11.66 4.85
N ASN A 67 -4.52 11.30 4.63
CA ASN A 67 -3.45 12.29 4.45
C ASN A 67 -2.64 12.00 3.18
N ALA A 68 -2.96 12.71 2.11
CA ALA A 68 -2.30 12.58 0.81
C ALA A 68 -0.85 13.09 0.79
N GLN A 69 -0.39 13.82 1.80
CA GLN A 69 1.00 14.22 1.92
C GLN A 69 1.90 13.05 2.37
N ILE A 70 1.36 12.13 3.17
CA ILE A 70 2.10 10.94 3.62
C ILE A 70 2.09 9.87 2.53
N ALA A 71 0.92 9.55 2.01
CA ALA A 71 0.80 8.56 0.94
C ALA A 71 -0.37 8.90 0.02
N THR A 72 -0.27 8.47 -1.23
CA THR A 72 -1.36 8.47 -2.21
C THR A 72 -1.72 7.06 -2.60
N ALA A 73 -2.99 6.85 -2.90
CA ALA A 73 -3.48 5.57 -3.39
C ALA A 73 -4.38 5.78 -4.59
N ASP A 74 -4.25 4.90 -5.57
CA ASP A 74 -5.06 4.86 -6.78
C ASP A 74 -5.47 3.42 -7.09
N ILE A 75 -6.61 3.26 -7.78
CA ILE A 75 -7.11 1.95 -8.16
C ILE A 75 -7.25 1.87 -9.68
N SER A 76 -6.64 0.83 -10.23
CA SER A 76 -6.78 0.48 -11.64
C SER A 76 -7.33 -0.94 -11.73
N MET A 77 -8.58 -1.08 -12.17
CA MET A 77 -9.34 -2.33 -12.16
C MET A 77 -9.44 -2.91 -10.73
N ASP A 78 -8.74 -4.00 -10.46
CA ASP A 78 -8.65 -4.71 -9.18
C ASP A 78 -7.32 -4.50 -8.45
N THR A 79 -6.49 -3.58 -8.93
CA THR A 79 -5.16 -3.33 -8.38
C THR A 79 -5.11 -1.98 -7.67
N LEU A 80 -4.89 -2.03 -6.35
CA LEU A 80 -4.59 -0.88 -5.51
C LEU A 80 -3.10 -0.56 -5.62
N LYS A 81 -2.77 0.66 -6.05
CA LYS A 81 -1.41 1.21 -6.09
C LYS A 81 -1.26 2.21 -4.96
N VAL A 82 -0.30 2.00 -4.08
CA VAL A 82 0.00 2.89 -2.96
C VAL A 82 1.41 3.42 -3.11
N LYS A 83 1.57 4.75 -3.03
CA LYS A 83 2.86 5.42 -3.10
C LYS A 83 3.08 6.26 -1.85
N GLY A 84 4.23 6.05 -1.18
CA GLY A 84 4.66 6.81 -0.02
C GLY A 84 5.41 8.08 -0.42
N TRP A 85 5.12 9.20 0.24
CA TRP A 85 5.74 10.49 -0.03
C TRP A 85 6.52 11.04 1.17
N LEU A 86 5.88 11.12 2.31
CA LEU A 86 6.51 11.59 3.55
C LEU A 86 6.42 10.50 4.60
N GLU A 87 7.41 10.47 5.49
CA GLU A 87 7.40 9.60 6.66
C GLU A 87 6.19 9.89 7.55
N GLY A 88 5.57 8.82 8.04
CA GLY A 88 4.41 8.90 8.91
C GLY A 88 3.39 7.80 8.65
N GLU A 89 2.28 7.88 9.38
CA GLU A 89 1.16 6.95 9.28
C GLU A 89 -0.06 7.65 8.69
N THR A 90 -0.79 6.94 7.83
CA THR A 90 -2.07 7.37 7.31
C THR A 90 -2.96 6.15 7.04
N PHE A 91 -4.22 6.40 6.71
CA PHE A 91 -5.16 5.33 6.40
C PHE A 91 -5.75 5.52 5.01
N ALA A 92 -5.89 4.42 4.29
CA ALA A 92 -6.67 4.34 3.06
C ALA A 92 -7.97 3.59 3.34
N THR A 93 -9.10 4.18 2.98
CA THR A 93 -10.40 3.54 3.03
C THR A 93 -10.80 3.12 1.63
N ILE A 94 -10.99 1.83 1.43
CA ILE A 94 -11.44 1.24 0.16
C ILE A 94 -12.92 0.88 0.31
N ILE A 95 -13.71 1.31 -0.65
CA ILE A 95 -15.17 1.14 -0.67
C ILE A 95 -15.57 0.44 -1.96
N SER A 96 -16.45 -0.55 -1.86
CA SER A 96 -17.07 -1.23 -2.99
C SER A 96 -18.53 -1.53 -2.65
N HIS A 97 -19.44 -0.78 -3.26
CA HIS A 97 -20.87 -0.80 -2.97
C HIS A 97 -21.15 -0.50 -1.47
N ASP A 98 -21.66 -1.49 -0.71
CA ASP A 98 -21.97 -1.39 0.72
C ASP A 98 -20.80 -1.87 1.62
N LYS A 99 -19.75 -2.43 1.02
CA LYS A 99 -18.58 -2.94 1.73
C LYS A 99 -17.50 -1.89 1.87
N ARG A 100 -16.80 -1.94 3.00
CA ARG A 100 -15.71 -1.01 3.33
C ARG A 100 -14.60 -1.72 4.07
N ILE A 101 -13.36 -1.43 3.71
CA ILE A 101 -12.17 -1.87 4.45
C ILE A 101 -11.23 -0.68 4.64
N ARG A 102 -10.48 -0.69 5.73
CA ARG A 102 -9.49 0.33 6.08
C ARG A 102 -8.12 -0.29 6.11
N LEU A 103 -7.17 0.27 5.37
CA LEU A 103 -5.77 -0.14 5.30
C LEU A 103 -4.91 0.90 6.00
N LYS A 104 -4.15 0.49 7.01
CA LYS A 104 -3.13 1.34 7.63
C LYS A 104 -1.91 1.39 6.71
N ILE A 105 -1.41 2.59 6.41
CA ILE A 105 -0.23 2.81 5.60
C ILE A 105 0.84 3.46 6.48
N ASN A 106 1.98 2.80 6.60
CA ASN A 106 3.12 3.28 7.35
C ASN A 106 4.28 3.54 6.37
N VAL A 107 4.64 4.81 6.19
CA VAL A 107 5.75 5.22 5.33
C VAL A 107 6.97 5.47 6.20
N VAL A 108 8.04 4.75 5.92
CA VAL A 108 9.29 4.80 6.69
C VAL A 108 10.47 5.19 5.80
N PHE A 109 11.50 5.74 6.40
CA PHE A 109 12.78 5.85 5.72
C PHE A 109 13.43 4.47 5.59
N PRO A 110 14.08 4.18 4.45
CA PRO A 110 14.88 2.98 4.35
C PRO A 110 16.01 3.02 5.37
N VAL A 111 16.22 1.89 6.05
CA VAL A 111 17.32 1.75 7.03
C VAL A 111 18.66 1.94 6.30
N LEU A 112 19.55 2.72 6.92
CA LEU A 112 20.91 2.90 6.41
C LEU A 112 21.66 1.56 6.47
N GLY A 113 22.12 1.10 5.34
CA GLY A 113 22.91 -0.12 5.20
C GLY A 113 24.30 0.21 4.63
N ILE A 114 25.33 -0.42 5.19
CA ILE A 114 26.69 -0.37 4.68
C ILE A 114 27.16 -1.79 4.33
N SER A 115 27.77 -1.94 3.17
CA SER A 115 28.17 -3.26 2.67
C SER A 115 29.25 -3.94 3.52
N HIS A 116 30.10 -3.16 4.18
CA HIS A 116 31.19 -3.64 5.02
C HIS A 116 31.33 -2.74 6.24
N SER A 117 31.17 -3.28 7.43
CA SER A 117 31.42 -2.56 8.69
C SER A 117 32.91 -2.46 9.04
N VAL A 118 33.74 -3.35 8.45
CA VAL A 118 35.19 -3.35 8.59
C VAL A 118 35.80 -3.63 7.23
N VAL A 119 36.78 -2.81 6.85
CA VAL A 119 37.52 -2.95 5.59
C VAL A 119 39.00 -3.08 5.92
N GLN A 120 39.61 -4.15 5.45
CA GLN A 120 41.05 -4.32 5.49
C GLN A 120 41.64 -4.05 4.10
N LEU A 121 42.56 -3.07 4.04
CA LEU A 121 43.34 -2.78 2.85
C LEU A 121 44.67 -3.50 2.94
N LEU A 122 44.97 -4.35 1.98
CA LEU A 122 46.25 -5.05 1.90
C LEU A 122 47.26 -4.16 1.12
N PRO A 123 48.57 -4.29 1.40
CA PRO A 123 49.60 -3.40 0.77
C PRO A 123 49.60 -3.42 -0.77
N ARG A 124 49.02 -4.44 -1.40
CA ARG A 124 48.91 -4.56 -2.87
C ARG A 124 47.55 -4.08 -3.42
N PHE A 125 46.51 -3.96 -2.56
CA PHE A 125 45.18 -3.50 -2.91
C PHE A 125 44.96 -2.17 -2.22
N ARG A 126 45.17 -1.10 -2.96
CA ARG A 126 45.15 0.29 -2.45
C ARG A 126 43.74 0.85 -2.31
N SER A 127 42.75 0.18 -2.88
CA SER A 127 41.37 0.69 -2.83
C SER A 127 40.34 -0.42 -2.71
N LYS A 128 39.24 -0.13 -2.05
CA LYS A 128 38.07 -1.00 -1.95
C LYS A 128 36.79 -0.17 -2.03
N PHE A 129 35.85 -0.68 -2.81
CA PHE A 129 34.52 -0.07 -2.94
C PHE A 129 33.64 -0.49 -1.77
N ILE A 130 32.98 0.48 -1.16
CA ILE A 130 31.99 0.29 -0.08
C ILE A 130 30.68 0.88 -0.54
N SER A 131 29.63 0.07 -0.58
CA SER A 131 28.29 0.55 -0.94
C SER A 131 27.53 0.97 0.30
N ILE A 132 26.90 2.13 0.22
CA ILE A 132 25.95 2.60 1.21
C ILE A 132 24.57 2.61 0.55
N SER A 133 23.55 2.12 1.26
CA SER A 133 22.18 2.05 0.77
C SER A 133 21.21 2.48 1.84
N GLY A 134 20.05 3.01 1.45
CA GLY A 134 19.05 3.50 2.39
C GLY A 134 19.36 4.87 2.98
N GLY A 135 18.73 5.20 4.12
CA GLY A 135 19.01 6.42 4.88
C GLY A 135 18.56 7.76 4.26
N GLY A 136 17.96 7.78 3.07
CA GLY A 136 17.56 9.01 2.38
C GLY A 136 18.71 9.70 1.64
N GLU A 137 18.69 11.03 1.53
CA GLU A 137 19.79 11.80 0.91
C GLU A 137 20.99 11.86 1.86
N LEU A 138 22.12 11.31 1.41
CA LEU A 138 23.39 11.45 2.09
C LEU A 138 24.04 12.75 1.63
N THR A 139 24.11 13.73 2.52
CA THR A 139 24.62 15.07 2.23
C THR A 139 26.08 15.26 2.60
N LYS A 140 26.61 14.41 3.48
CA LYS A 140 27.97 14.54 4.01
C LYS A 140 28.54 13.17 4.40
N LEU A 141 29.81 12.98 4.09
CA LEU A 141 30.67 11.95 4.64
C LEU A 141 31.65 12.62 5.60
N GLU A 142 31.76 12.12 6.80
CA GLU A 142 32.78 12.54 7.79
C GLU A 142 33.79 11.41 7.93
N GLU A 143 35.06 11.77 7.80
CA GLU A 143 36.20 10.89 7.99
C GLU A 143 36.90 11.28 9.29
N ASP A 144 37.16 10.29 10.15
CA ASP A 144 37.95 10.45 11.36
C ASP A 144 39.22 9.60 11.21
N ASP A 145 40.18 10.14 10.49
CA ASP A 145 41.52 9.55 10.27
C ASP A 145 42.62 10.50 10.75
N PRO A 146 42.90 10.53 12.06
CA PRO A 146 43.91 11.45 12.64
C PRO A 146 45.34 11.18 12.16
N ALA A 147 45.58 10.03 11.53
CA ALA A 147 46.88 9.67 10.98
C ALA A 147 47.06 9.93 9.49
N ASP A 148 46.00 10.39 8.84
CA ASP A 148 45.99 10.70 7.37
C ASP A 148 46.54 9.56 6.51
N ILE A 149 46.10 8.34 6.86
CA ILE A 149 46.58 7.10 6.21
C ILE A 149 45.70 6.71 5.02
N MET A 150 44.45 7.17 5.03
CA MET A 150 43.40 6.72 4.10
C MET A 150 42.61 7.89 3.55
N ASP A 151 42.40 7.87 2.24
CA ASP A 151 41.52 8.81 1.54
C ASP A 151 40.19 8.17 1.21
N MET A 152 39.08 8.80 1.62
CA MET A 152 37.74 8.37 1.24
C MET A 152 37.12 9.32 0.23
N LYS A 153 36.65 8.79 -0.90
CA LYS A 153 35.96 9.55 -1.95
C LYS A 153 34.52 9.10 -2.08
N TRP A 154 33.62 10.05 -2.03
CA TRP A 154 32.20 9.83 -2.25
C TRP A 154 31.82 10.19 -3.69
N ASP A 155 31.17 9.26 -4.43
CA ASP A 155 30.77 9.48 -5.82
C ASP A 155 29.42 10.21 -5.97
N GLY A 156 28.79 10.53 -4.87
CA GLY A 156 27.53 11.28 -4.83
C GLY A 156 26.27 10.41 -4.92
N SER A 157 26.38 9.10 -5.09
CA SER A 157 25.22 8.24 -5.25
C SER A 157 25.11 7.13 -4.21
N THR A 158 25.85 6.06 -4.40
CA THR A 158 25.72 4.84 -3.56
C THR A 158 27.05 4.21 -3.21
N GLY A 159 28.14 4.71 -3.71
CA GLY A 159 29.46 4.11 -3.57
C GLY A 159 30.50 5.06 -2.98
N MET A 160 31.39 4.50 -2.21
CA MET A 160 32.52 5.16 -1.60
C MET A 160 33.77 4.35 -1.89
N LEU A 161 34.83 5.01 -2.30
CA LEU A 161 36.14 4.40 -2.53
C LEU A 161 37.07 4.78 -1.39
N ALA A 162 37.60 3.79 -0.69
CA ALA A 162 38.66 3.96 0.28
C ALA A 162 40.00 3.65 -0.35
N THR A 163 40.97 4.57 -0.32
CA THR A 163 42.32 4.43 -0.91
C THR A 163 43.39 4.68 0.12
#